data_61ef06b5f5676f7fbfdf818348f220d3
#
_entry.id   61ef06b5f5676f7fbfdf818348f220d3
#
_cell.length_a   1.000
_cell.length_b   1.000
_cell.length_c   1.000
_cell.angle_alpha   90.00
_cell.angle_beta   90.00
_cell.angle_gamma   90.00
#
_symmetry.space_group_name_H-M   'P 1'
#
loop_
_entity.id
_entity.type
_entity.pdbx_description
1 polymer ?
#
loop_
_entity_poly.entity_id
_entity_poly.type
_entity_poly.pdbx_seq_one_letter_code
_entity_poly.pdbx_strand_id
1 'polypeptide(L)'
;MGMGEPLANFTEVMKAITYIHREDGINISYRRITISTCGLVPGIKRLSELHLPVRLAVSLVAADDDVRSSVMPVNTRFPLSELKKALISFQHRNEKRITLEYCMLGGINTTEKAAKSLQKFTKGLEVLVNLIPWNPIDSLPFSSPLDSEVRKFTSTLKSLGVNYSIRREKGRSADAACGQLASETMKSNLIKQ
;
A
#
# COMPACT_ATOMS: atom_id res chain seq x y z
N MET A 1 2.26 -2.03 -10.25
CA MET A 1 1.80 -3.24 -9.55
C MET A 1 0.69 -3.82 -10.39
N GLY A 2 0.64 -5.15 -10.53
CA GLY A 2 -0.42 -5.82 -11.28
C GLY A 2 -1.79 -5.68 -10.59
N MET A 3 -2.81 -6.31 -11.17
CA MET A 3 -4.15 -6.35 -10.60
C MET A 3 -4.32 -7.55 -9.68
N GLY A 4 -5.18 -7.40 -8.70
CA GLY A 4 -5.53 -8.44 -7.74
C GLY A 4 -4.85 -8.31 -6.38
N GLU A 5 -5.36 -9.05 -5.42
CA GLU A 5 -4.85 -9.12 -4.06
C GLU A 5 -4.07 -10.43 -3.88
N PRO A 6 -2.73 -10.38 -3.77
CA PRO A 6 -1.92 -11.59 -3.70
C PRO A 6 -2.24 -12.46 -2.48
N LEU A 7 -2.62 -11.86 -1.37
CA LEU A 7 -2.96 -12.62 -0.17
C LEU A 7 -4.33 -13.29 -0.23
N ALA A 8 -5.19 -12.95 -1.21
CA ALA A 8 -6.40 -13.71 -1.52
C ALA A 8 -6.08 -15.00 -2.29
N ASN A 9 -4.99 -15.01 -3.07
CA ASN A 9 -4.48 -16.20 -3.78
C ASN A 9 -3.22 -16.75 -3.09
N PHE A 10 -3.27 -16.85 -1.79
CA PHE A 10 -2.12 -17.11 -0.93
C PHE A 10 -1.29 -18.33 -1.36
N THR A 11 -1.95 -19.45 -1.62
CA THR A 11 -1.28 -20.72 -1.93
C THR A 11 -0.44 -20.62 -3.20
N GLU A 12 -1.01 -20.08 -4.27
CA GLU A 12 -0.29 -19.99 -5.55
C GLU A 12 0.80 -18.91 -5.52
N VAL A 13 0.56 -17.83 -4.80
CA VAL A 13 1.58 -16.79 -4.58
C VAL A 13 2.77 -17.35 -3.80
N MET A 14 2.54 -18.18 -2.77
CA MET A 14 3.64 -18.82 -2.04
C MET A 14 4.42 -19.82 -2.90
N LYS A 15 3.73 -20.62 -3.74
CA LYS A 15 4.41 -21.49 -4.72
C LYS A 15 5.29 -20.69 -5.67
N ALA A 16 4.76 -19.58 -6.21
CA ALA A 16 5.52 -18.71 -7.11
C ALA A 16 6.75 -18.10 -6.41
N ILE A 17 6.60 -17.60 -5.18
CA ILE A 17 7.71 -17.05 -4.39
C ILE A 17 8.78 -18.12 -4.11
N THR A 18 8.36 -19.34 -3.79
CA THR A 18 9.28 -20.47 -3.58
C THR A 18 10.06 -20.78 -4.85
N TYR A 19 9.39 -20.83 -6.01
CA TYR A 19 10.04 -21.06 -7.30
C TYR A 19 11.02 -19.94 -7.68
N ILE A 20 10.62 -18.67 -7.45
CA ILE A 20 11.50 -17.51 -7.68
C ILE A 20 12.76 -17.56 -6.82
N HIS A 21 12.66 -18.13 -5.62
CA HIS A 21 13.78 -18.20 -4.68
C HIS A 21 14.73 -19.40 -4.93
N ARG A 22 14.24 -20.49 -5.50
CA ARG A 22 15.04 -21.72 -5.68
C ARG A 22 16.29 -21.46 -6.53
N GLU A 23 17.37 -22.17 -6.22
CA GLU A 23 18.64 -22.11 -6.95
C GLU A 23 18.50 -22.60 -8.40
N ASP A 24 17.67 -23.62 -8.62
CA ASP A 24 17.32 -24.15 -9.95
C ASP A 24 16.16 -23.39 -10.64
N GLY A 25 15.67 -22.30 -10.00
CA GLY A 25 14.65 -21.38 -10.52
C GLY A 25 15.26 -20.03 -10.95
N ILE A 26 14.63 -18.92 -10.52
CA ILE A 26 15.10 -17.56 -10.86
C ILE A 26 16.21 -17.10 -9.91
N ASN A 27 16.39 -17.77 -8.77
CA ASN A 27 17.41 -17.50 -7.75
C ASN A 27 17.38 -16.07 -7.16
N ILE A 28 16.20 -15.59 -6.84
CA ILE A 28 16.02 -14.29 -6.16
C ILE A 28 15.86 -14.51 -4.67
N SER A 29 16.70 -13.87 -3.87
CA SER A 29 16.58 -13.92 -2.40
C SER A 29 15.23 -13.40 -1.92
N TYR A 30 14.61 -14.07 -0.94
CA TYR A 30 13.38 -13.62 -0.25
C TYR A 30 13.44 -12.15 0.19
N ARG A 31 14.60 -11.65 0.62
CA ARG A 31 14.82 -10.26 1.05
C ARG A 31 14.61 -9.24 -0.08
N ARG A 32 14.63 -9.66 -1.34
CA ARG A 32 14.37 -8.83 -2.52
C ARG A 32 12.94 -8.94 -3.02
N ILE A 33 12.14 -9.83 -2.44
CA ILE A 33 10.74 -10.02 -2.79
C ILE A 33 9.89 -9.14 -1.87
N THR A 34 9.00 -8.36 -2.45
CA THR A 34 8.02 -7.56 -1.72
C THR A 34 6.62 -8.02 -2.06
N ILE A 35 5.84 -8.40 -1.07
CA ILE A 35 4.42 -8.70 -1.20
C ILE A 35 3.65 -7.42 -0.92
N SER A 36 2.85 -6.97 -1.89
CA SER A 36 1.98 -5.81 -1.74
C SER A 36 0.55 -6.27 -1.49
N THR A 37 -0.13 -5.69 -0.50
CA THR A 37 -1.49 -6.06 -0.11
C THR A 37 -2.35 -4.84 0.21
N CYS A 38 -3.65 -4.91 -0.06
CA CYS A 38 -4.61 -3.91 0.42
C CYS A 38 -4.87 -3.99 1.94
N GLY A 39 -4.23 -4.93 2.65
CA GLY A 39 -4.41 -5.12 4.09
C GLY A 39 -5.34 -6.28 4.44
N LEU A 40 -5.31 -7.37 3.67
CA LEU A 40 -6.06 -8.58 3.94
C LEU A 40 -5.51 -9.28 5.20
N VAL A 41 -6.10 -8.96 6.36
CA VAL A 41 -5.63 -9.38 7.69
C VAL A 41 -5.39 -10.88 7.82
N PRO A 42 -6.29 -11.78 7.38
CA PRO A 42 -6.04 -13.22 7.45
C PRO A 42 -4.81 -13.66 6.66
N GLY A 43 -4.59 -13.05 5.49
CA GLY A 43 -3.42 -13.34 4.66
C GLY A 43 -2.11 -12.86 5.30
N ILE A 44 -2.11 -11.68 5.94
CA ILE A 44 -0.96 -11.15 6.68
C ILE A 44 -0.61 -12.08 7.86
N LYS A 45 -1.61 -12.55 8.60
CA LYS A 45 -1.41 -13.51 9.72
C LYS A 45 -0.77 -14.80 9.22
N ARG A 46 -1.32 -15.42 8.16
CA ARG A 46 -0.75 -16.62 7.53
C ARG A 46 0.69 -16.39 7.06
N LEU A 47 0.97 -15.23 6.44
CA LEU A 47 2.31 -14.89 5.99
C LEU A 47 3.29 -14.76 7.17
N SER A 48 2.84 -14.22 8.30
CA SER A 48 3.67 -14.10 9.50
C SER A 48 4.07 -15.46 10.11
N GLU A 49 3.26 -16.50 9.90
CA GLU A 49 3.51 -17.86 10.39
C GLU A 49 4.59 -18.59 9.59
N LEU A 50 4.85 -18.17 8.36
CA LEU A 50 5.85 -18.80 7.50
C LEU A 50 7.29 -18.39 7.82
N HIS A 51 7.50 -17.35 8.63
CA HIS A 51 8.83 -16.80 8.98
C HIS A 51 9.73 -16.51 7.77
N LEU A 52 9.13 -16.23 6.61
CA LEU A 52 9.87 -15.89 5.39
C LEU A 52 10.36 -14.45 5.45
N PRO A 53 11.65 -14.17 5.17
CA PRO A 53 12.20 -12.82 5.26
C PRO A 53 11.83 -11.93 4.05
N VAL A 54 10.60 -12.08 3.55
CA VAL A 54 10.03 -11.22 2.51
C VAL A 54 9.68 -9.84 3.07
N ARG A 55 9.61 -8.84 2.21
CA ARG A 55 9.15 -7.50 2.56
C ARG A 55 7.63 -7.42 2.40
N LEU A 56 7.00 -6.63 3.26
CA LEU A 56 5.57 -6.36 3.17
C LEU A 56 5.33 -4.88 2.86
N ALA A 57 4.55 -4.61 1.82
CA ALA A 57 4.02 -3.30 1.48
C ALA A 57 2.50 -3.33 1.65
N VAL A 58 1.95 -2.38 2.39
CA VAL A 58 0.51 -2.31 2.68
C VAL A 58 -0.07 -1.02 2.15
N SER A 59 -1.07 -1.12 1.28
CA SER A 59 -1.86 0.02 0.84
C SER A 59 -2.72 0.52 1.99
N LEU A 60 -2.19 1.50 2.74
CA LEU A 60 -2.89 2.08 3.88
C LEU A 60 -3.93 3.11 3.41
N VAL A 61 -3.54 3.99 2.51
CA VAL A 61 -4.28 5.12 1.93
C VAL A 61 -4.75 6.14 2.99
N ALA A 62 -5.40 5.71 4.06
CA ALA A 62 -5.80 6.57 5.18
C ALA A 62 -5.62 5.84 6.52
N ALA A 63 -5.33 6.60 7.58
CA ALA A 63 -5.19 6.12 8.95
C ALA A 63 -6.35 6.54 9.85
N ASP A 64 -7.51 6.73 9.26
CA ASP A 64 -8.81 7.00 9.85
C ASP A 64 -9.80 6.01 9.23
N ASP A 65 -10.56 5.26 10.06
CA ASP A 65 -11.39 4.16 9.57
C ASP A 65 -12.53 4.64 8.65
N ASP A 66 -13.13 5.82 8.92
CA ASP A 66 -14.21 6.36 8.09
C ASP A 66 -13.67 6.73 6.70
N VAL A 67 -12.55 7.46 6.66
CA VAL A 67 -11.89 7.84 5.41
C VAL A 67 -11.41 6.58 4.67
N ARG A 68 -10.80 5.63 5.37
CA ARG A 68 -10.28 4.42 4.73
C ARG A 68 -11.42 3.56 4.16
N SER A 69 -12.52 3.43 4.88
CA SER A 69 -13.68 2.66 4.42
C SER A 69 -14.35 3.26 3.19
N SER A 70 -14.35 4.59 3.06
CA SER A 70 -14.91 5.26 1.88
C SER A 70 -14.10 5.05 0.60
N VAL A 71 -12.79 4.77 0.70
CA VAL A 71 -11.89 4.60 -0.46
C VAL A 71 -11.37 3.17 -0.61
N MET A 72 -11.44 2.36 0.43
CA MET A 72 -10.96 0.97 0.47
C MET A 72 -11.96 0.05 1.16
N PRO A 73 -12.87 -0.60 0.44
CA PRO A 73 -13.92 -1.45 1.02
C PRO A 73 -13.41 -2.58 1.95
N VAL A 74 -12.17 -3.03 1.77
CA VAL A 74 -11.54 -4.03 2.65
C VAL A 74 -11.51 -3.57 4.12
N ASN A 75 -11.52 -2.27 4.39
CA ASN A 75 -11.49 -1.72 5.74
C ASN A 75 -12.78 -2.01 6.53
N THR A 76 -13.93 -2.12 5.87
CA THR A 76 -15.19 -2.46 6.55
C THR A 76 -15.13 -3.86 7.15
N ARG A 77 -14.38 -4.76 6.52
CA ARG A 77 -14.19 -6.12 7.02
C ARG A 77 -13.00 -6.24 7.98
N PHE A 78 -11.95 -5.46 7.76
CA PHE A 78 -10.71 -5.48 8.55
C PHE A 78 -10.32 -4.05 8.90
N PRO A 79 -10.87 -3.48 9.99
CA PRO A 79 -10.59 -2.11 10.42
C PRO A 79 -9.11 -1.92 10.79
N LEU A 80 -8.69 -0.66 10.84
CA LEU A 80 -7.29 -0.28 11.12
C LEU A 80 -6.73 -0.89 12.42
N SER A 81 -7.58 -1.09 13.42
CA SER A 81 -7.15 -1.71 14.69
C SER A 81 -6.73 -3.18 14.50
N GLU A 82 -7.44 -3.94 13.68
CA GLU A 82 -7.08 -5.33 13.36
C GLU A 82 -5.88 -5.39 12.42
N LEU A 83 -5.86 -4.52 11.41
CA LEU A 83 -4.71 -4.40 10.53
C LEU A 83 -3.44 -4.12 11.33
N LYS A 84 -3.47 -3.14 12.23
CA LYS A 84 -2.32 -2.79 13.06
C LYS A 84 -1.83 -3.98 13.90
N LYS A 85 -2.73 -4.73 14.53
CA LYS A 85 -2.39 -5.95 15.30
C LYS A 85 -1.68 -6.99 14.41
N ALA A 86 -2.18 -7.21 13.20
CA ALA A 86 -1.57 -8.14 12.25
C ALA A 86 -0.17 -7.69 11.80
N LEU A 87 0.03 -6.38 11.59
CA LEU A 87 1.33 -5.80 11.23
C LEU A 87 2.35 -5.91 12.36
N ILE A 88 1.94 -5.66 13.61
CA ILE A 88 2.79 -5.87 14.78
C ILE A 88 3.21 -7.34 14.88
N SER A 89 2.28 -8.29 14.73
CA SER A 89 2.58 -9.72 14.75
C SER A 89 3.54 -10.11 13.61
N PHE A 90 3.32 -9.58 12.40
CA PHE A 90 4.23 -9.81 11.27
C PHE A 90 5.63 -9.30 11.55
N GLN A 91 5.78 -8.09 12.09
CA GLN A 91 7.08 -7.52 12.43
C GLN A 91 7.84 -8.32 13.47
N HIS A 92 7.18 -8.73 14.54
CA HIS A 92 7.79 -9.54 15.61
C HIS A 92 8.37 -10.86 15.10
N ARG A 93 7.72 -11.46 14.10
CA ARG A 93 8.16 -12.76 13.57
C ARG A 93 9.18 -12.67 12.45
N ASN A 94 9.16 -11.58 11.70
CA ASN A 94 9.97 -11.46 10.47
C ASN A 94 11.08 -10.41 10.58
N GLU A 95 11.11 -9.60 11.65
CA GLU A 95 12.12 -8.55 11.90
C GLU A 95 12.34 -7.64 10.68
N LYS A 96 11.28 -7.35 9.94
CA LYS A 96 11.35 -6.53 8.72
C LYS A 96 10.51 -5.27 8.85
N ARG A 97 11.10 -4.15 8.44
CA ARG A 97 10.39 -2.89 8.27
C ARG A 97 9.28 -3.05 7.24
N ILE A 98 8.08 -2.57 7.57
CA ILE A 98 6.93 -2.57 6.69
C ILE A 98 6.91 -1.25 5.90
N THR A 99 6.53 -1.31 4.64
CA THR A 99 6.21 -0.11 3.86
C THR A 99 4.70 0.13 3.89
N LEU A 100 4.30 1.34 4.26
CA LEU A 100 2.90 1.77 4.18
C LEU A 100 2.75 2.67 2.95
N GLU A 101 2.04 2.20 1.95
CA GLU A 101 1.74 2.97 0.74
C GLU A 101 0.57 3.92 1.05
N TYR A 102 0.85 5.21 1.04
CA TYR A 102 -0.11 6.26 1.37
C TYR A 102 -0.38 7.12 0.14
N CYS A 103 -1.45 6.79 -0.58
CA CYS A 103 -1.91 7.57 -1.72
C CYS A 103 -2.55 8.88 -1.23
N MET A 104 -1.94 10.01 -1.58
CA MET A 104 -2.40 11.33 -1.17
C MET A 104 -3.52 11.80 -2.10
N LEU A 105 -4.74 11.92 -1.57
CA LEU A 105 -5.94 12.40 -2.24
C LEU A 105 -6.19 13.85 -1.82
N GLY A 106 -6.27 14.77 -2.78
CA GLY A 106 -6.45 16.20 -2.52
C GLY A 106 -7.70 16.47 -1.68
N GLY A 107 -7.55 17.29 -0.62
CA GLY A 107 -8.63 17.65 0.28
C GLY A 107 -9.17 16.56 1.21
N ILE A 108 -8.76 15.29 1.03
CA ILE A 108 -9.32 14.14 1.76
C ILE A 108 -8.38 13.69 2.88
N ASN A 109 -7.16 13.26 2.54
CA ASN A 109 -6.24 12.63 3.49
C ASN A 109 -4.90 13.37 3.64
N THR A 110 -4.82 14.61 3.18
CA THR A 110 -3.64 15.49 3.25
C THR A 110 -3.75 16.57 4.32
N THR A 111 -4.69 16.41 5.25
CA THR A 111 -4.97 17.37 6.33
C THR A 111 -4.07 17.14 7.56
N GLU A 112 -4.00 18.13 8.46
CA GLU A 112 -3.28 17.98 9.74
C GLU A 112 -3.90 16.86 10.61
N LYS A 113 -5.25 16.71 10.59
CA LYS A 113 -5.93 15.59 11.27
C LYS A 113 -5.44 14.26 10.72
N ALA A 114 -5.34 14.13 9.40
CA ALA A 114 -4.85 12.91 8.76
C ALA A 114 -3.38 12.60 9.13
N ALA A 115 -2.52 13.61 9.23
CA ALA A 115 -1.12 13.43 9.68
C ALA A 115 -1.04 12.92 11.13
N LYS A 116 -1.87 13.48 12.03
CA LYS A 116 -1.95 13.01 13.43
C LYS A 116 -2.48 11.58 13.53
N SER A 117 -3.50 11.23 12.74
CA SER A 117 -4.02 9.86 12.66
C SER A 117 -2.96 8.89 12.14
N LEU A 118 -2.20 9.28 11.11
CA LEU A 118 -1.11 8.47 10.57
C LEU A 118 0.00 8.25 11.60
N GLN A 119 0.41 9.30 12.32
CA GLN A 119 1.37 9.19 13.42
C GLN A 119 0.88 8.23 14.51
N LYS A 120 -0.40 8.33 14.92
CA LYS A 120 -0.99 7.41 15.90
C LYS A 120 -1.00 5.95 15.40
N PHE A 121 -1.29 5.76 14.12
CA PHE A 121 -1.27 4.43 13.52
C PHE A 121 0.13 3.83 13.48
N THR A 122 1.15 4.61 13.10
CA THR A 122 2.54 4.15 12.97
C THR A 122 3.23 3.93 14.32
N LYS A 123 2.71 4.50 15.42
CA LYS A 123 3.30 4.33 16.74
C LYS A 123 3.39 2.85 17.15
N GLY A 124 4.59 2.38 17.48
CA GLY A 124 4.87 0.99 17.84
C GLY A 124 5.10 0.07 16.63
N LEU A 125 5.20 0.62 15.41
CA LEU A 125 5.57 -0.08 14.20
C LEU A 125 6.86 0.51 13.63
N GLU A 126 7.78 -0.32 13.18
CA GLU A 126 8.91 0.10 12.38
C GLU A 126 8.47 0.16 10.90
N VAL A 127 8.14 1.34 10.43
CA VAL A 127 7.58 1.55 9.11
C VAL A 127 8.31 2.64 8.32
N LEU A 128 8.22 2.54 7.00
CA LEU A 128 8.41 3.65 6.08
C LEU A 128 7.07 3.96 5.44
N VAL A 129 6.61 5.20 5.55
CA VAL A 129 5.43 5.67 4.82
C VAL A 129 5.87 6.18 3.45
N ASN A 130 5.42 5.53 2.39
CA ASN A 130 5.67 5.95 1.02
C ASN A 130 4.50 6.81 0.54
N LEU A 131 4.69 8.11 0.49
CA LEU A 131 3.70 9.09 0.06
C LEU A 131 3.65 9.14 -1.46
N ILE A 132 2.49 8.87 -2.04
CA ILE A 132 2.26 8.81 -3.48
C ILE A 132 1.18 9.83 -3.82
N PRO A 133 1.49 10.97 -4.48
CA PRO A 133 0.47 11.87 -4.97
C PRO A 133 -0.49 11.11 -5.91
N TRP A 134 -1.79 11.32 -5.72
CA TRP A 134 -2.80 10.73 -6.61
C TRP A 134 -2.68 11.32 -8.01
N ASN A 135 -2.70 10.45 -8.99
CA ASN A 135 -2.81 10.85 -10.39
C ASN A 135 -4.26 10.71 -10.83
N PRO A 136 -4.94 11.76 -11.29
CA PRO A 136 -6.35 11.71 -11.64
C PRO A 136 -6.63 10.64 -12.69
N ILE A 137 -7.74 9.96 -12.52
CA ILE A 137 -8.31 8.98 -13.46
C ILE A 137 -9.76 9.41 -13.69
N ASP A 138 -10.18 9.52 -14.94
CA ASP A 138 -11.50 10.01 -15.33
C ASP A 138 -12.68 9.28 -14.67
N SER A 139 -12.47 8.01 -14.31
CA SER A 139 -13.49 7.16 -13.69
C SER A 139 -13.65 7.31 -12.18
N LEU A 140 -12.77 8.08 -11.51
CA LEU A 140 -12.77 8.23 -10.05
C LEU A 140 -12.87 9.70 -9.62
N PRO A 141 -13.69 10.03 -8.59
CA PRO A 141 -13.95 11.40 -8.17
C PRO A 141 -12.86 11.98 -7.27
N PHE A 142 -11.60 11.58 -7.45
CA PHE A 142 -10.48 12.06 -6.62
C PHE A 142 -9.60 13.02 -7.40
N SER A 143 -9.12 14.06 -6.73
CA SER A 143 -8.18 15.03 -7.27
C SER A 143 -6.76 14.83 -6.75
N SER A 144 -5.78 15.28 -7.54
CA SER A 144 -4.40 15.40 -7.07
C SER A 144 -4.33 16.38 -5.90
N PRO A 145 -3.49 16.13 -4.90
CA PRO A 145 -3.21 17.13 -3.88
C PRO A 145 -2.48 18.33 -4.48
N LEU A 146 -2.80 19.53 -4.01
CA LEU A 146 -2.04 20.73 -4.34
C LEU A 146 -0.63 20.66 -3.74
N ASP A 147 0.35 21.28 -4.38
CA ASP A 147 1.72 21.34 -3.86
C ASP A 147 1.78 21.96 -2.44
N SER A 148 0.90 22.92 -2.16
CA SER A 148 0.77 23.53 -0.82
C SER A 148 0.25 22.53 0.22
N GLU A 149 -0.70 21.66 -0.15
CA GLU A 149 -1.19 20.57 0.72
C GLU A 149 -0.10 19.56 1.00
N VAL A 150 0.62 19.12 -0.05
CA VAL A 150 1.75 18.19 0.09
C VAL A 150 2.81 18.76 1.02
N ARG A 151 3.22 20.02 0.81
CA ARG A 151 4.22 20.69 1.67
C ARG A 151 3.74 20.77 3.13
N LYS A 152 2.49 21.19 3.37
CA LYS A 152 1.93 21.29 4.72
C LYS A 152 1.85 19.93 5.40
N PHE A 153 1.33 18.92 4.70
CA PHE A 153 1.18 17.55 5.20
C PHE A 153 2.54 16.95 5.57
N THR A 154 3.52 17.05 4.69
CA THR A 154 4.87 16.50 4.92
C THR A 154 5.63 17.25 6.01
N SER A 155 5.46 18.57 6.12
CA SER A 155 6.01 19.36 7.24
C SER A 155 5.42 18.89 8.58
N THR A 156 4.10 18.63 8.62
CA THR A 156 3.44 18.10 9.81
C THR A 156 3.94 16.69 10.14
N LEU A 157 4.06 15.79 9.16
CA LEU A 157 4.61 14.45 9.39
C LEU A 157 6.03 14.50 9.95
N LYS A 158 6.86 15.40 9.42
CA LYS A 158 8.23 15.60 9.89
C LYS A 158 8.26 16.08 11.35
N SER A 159 7.42 17.05 11.72
CA SER A 159 7.33 17.53 13.11
C SER A 159 6.82 16.46 14.08
N LEU A 160 5.99 15.52 13.60
CA LEU A 160 5.48 14.40 14.37
C LEU A 160 6.43 13.19 14.42
N GLY A 161 7.61 13.27 13.78
CA GLY A 161 8.60 12.19 13.75
C GLY A 161 8.20 10.98 12.92
N VAL A 162 7.28 11.13 11.97
CA VAL A 162 6.89 10.03 11.06
C VAL A 162 7.95 9.87 9.99
N ASN A 163 8.47 8.65 9.82
CA ASN A 163 9.43 8.32 8.77
C ASN A 163 8.71 8.16 7.44
N TYR A 164 9.00 9.01 6.46
CA TYR A 164 8.35 8.97 5.15
C TYR A 164 9.32 9.19 3.99
N SER A 165 8.92 8.76 2.81
CA SER A 165 9.48 9.13 1.51
C SER A 165 8.36 9.62 0.60
N ILE A 166 8.69 10.49 -0.36
CA ILE A 166 7.75 10.95 -1.38
C ILE A 166 8.18 10.35 -2.71
N ARG A 167 7.27 9.62 -3.35
CA ARG A 167 7.47 9.13 -4.70
C ARG A 167 7.27 10.30 -5.67
N ARG A 168 8.36 10.78 -6.27
CA ARG A 168 8.28 11.73 -7.38
C ARG A 168 8.02 10.95 -8.66
N GLU A 169 6.96 11.29 -9.37
CA GLU A 169 6.70 10.74 -10.69
C GLU A 169 7.78 11.22 -11.66
N LYS A 170 8.38 10.27 -12.36
CA LYS A 170 9.17 10.53 -13.56
C LYS A 170 8.28 10.14 -14.73
N GLY A 171 7.88 11.12 -15.56
CA GLY A 171 7.15 10.86 -16.81
C GLY A 171 5.63 11.06 -16.72
N ARG A 172 5.17 12.29 -16.45
CA ARG A 172 3.74 12.69 -16.56
C ARG A 172 3.16 12.55 -17.98
N SER A 173 3.99 12.31 -18.97
CA SER A 173 3.59 12.21 -20.38
C SER A 173 3.35 10.78 -20.89
N ALA A 174 3.56 9.77 -20.05
CA ALA A 174 3.22 8.40 -20.37
C ALA A 174 2.12 7.96 -19.39
N ASP A 175 1.00 7.43 -19.92
CA ASP A 175 -0.17 6.91 -19.16
C ASP A 175 0.17 5.67 -18.31
N ALA A 176 1.25 5.76 -17.53
CA ALA A 176 1.86 4.66 -16.80
C ALA A 176 1.61 4.72 -15.28
N ALA A 177 0.51 5.34 -14.83
CA ALA A 177 0.12 5.31 -13.42
C ALA A 177 -0.47 3.95 -13.03
N CYS A 178 -0.28 3.55 -11.76
CA CYS A 178 -0.85 2.30 -11.23
C CYS A 178 -2.36 2.23 -11.49
N GLY A 179 -2.81 1.25 -12.24
CA GLY A 179 -4.21 1.01 -12.57
C GLY A 179 -4.70 1.62 -13.90
N GLN A 180 -3.97 2.54 -14.54
CA GLN A 180 -4.38 3.12 -15.83
C GLN A 180 -4.40 2.09 -16.97
N LEU A 181 -3.39 1.23 -17.06
CA LEU A 181 -3.32 0.17 -18.08
C LEU A 181 -4.50 -0.82 -18.03
N ALA A 182 -5.12 -1.00 -16.86
CA ALA A 182 -6.27 -1.89 -16.70
C ALA A 182 -7.57 -1.30 -17.26
N SER A 183 -7.74 0.03 -17.23
CA SER A 183 -8.95 0.71 -17.70
C SER A 183 -9.04 0.71 -19.23
N GLU A 184 -7.92 0.80 -19.94
CA GLU A 184 -7.89 0.76 -21.40
C GLU A 184 -8.17 -0.65 -21.96
N THR A 185 -7.63 -1.69 -21.32
CA THR A 185 -7.88 -3.08 -21.73
C THR A 185 -9.34 -3.48 -21.49
N MET A 186 -10.00 -3.00 -20.44
CA MET A 186 -11.43 -3.22 -20.23
C MET A 186 -12.30 -2.45 -21.23
N LYS A 187 -11.96 -1.21 -21.58
CA LYS A 187 -12.67 -0.44 -22.62
C LYS A 187 -12.56 -1.09 -23.99
N SER A 188 -11.40 -1.63 -24.37
CA SER A 188 -11.19 -2.30 -25.67
C SER A 188 -11.94 -3.64 -25.79
N ASN A 189 -12.19 -4.34 -24.69
CA ASN A 189 -12.95 -5.60 -24.68
C ASN A 189 -14.48 -5.40 -24.67
N LEU A 190 -14.98 -4.24 -24.21
CA LEU A 190 -16.40 -3.88 -24.27
C LEU A 190 -16.84 -3.36 -25.65
N ILE A 191 -15.91 -2.92 -26.50
CA ILE A 191 -16.21 -2.43 -27.87
C ILE A 191 -16.16 -3.59 -28.89
N LYS A 192 -15.72 -4.79 -28.50
CA LYS A 192 -15.60 -5.97 -29.36
C LYS A 192 -16.68 -7.04 -29.10
N GLN A 193 -17.69 -6.74 -28.33
CA GLN A 193 -18.95 -7.51 -28.20
C GLN A 193 -20.12 -6.67 -28.72
#